data_f19238ba5d09e7a453e4295d3c606e7b
#
_entry.id   f19238ba5d09e7a453e4295d3c606e7b
#
_cell.length_a   1.000
_cell.length_b   1.000
_cell.length_c   1.000
_cell.angle_alpha   90.00
_cell.angle_beta   90.00
_cell.angle_gamma   90.00
#
_symmetry.space_group_name_H-M   'P 1'
#
loop_
_entity.id
_entity.type
_entity.pdbx_description
1 polymer ?
#
loop_
_entity_poly.entity_id
_entity_poly.type
_entity_poly.pdbx_seq_one_letter_code
_entity_poly.pdbx_strand_id
1 'polypeptide(L)'
;MAVNYLLAYSEQLATDVEFLCQEVKSKAPFDSVRQMRKSSTSVYANIREANYGQSRADMLSKFEIALKECNETEGWIILFFNTGIIDEATFKKHRNLCGRIRRMLIASCKTLRANV
;
A
#
# COMPACT_ATOMS: atom_id res chain seq x y z
N MET A 1 16.36 19.41 -3.19
CA MET A 1 15.73 18.47 -2.27
C MET A 1 15.26 17.24 -3.03
N ALA A 2 15.57 16.06 -2.53
CA ALA A 2 15.16 14.83 -3.20
C ALA A 2 13.64 14.65 -3.13
N VAL A 3 13.05 14.19 -4.23
CA VAL A 3 11.62 13.86 -4.25
C VAL A 3 11.40 12.57 -3.48
N ASN A 4 10.42 12.55 -2.61
CA ASN A 4 10.06 11.36 -1.86
C ASN A 4 9.04 10.54 -2.68
N TYR A 5 9.56 9.70 -3.56
CA TYR A 5 8.72 8.88 -4.43
C TYR A 5 7.90 7.86 -3.64
N LEU A 6 8.46 7.30 -2.57
CA LEU A 6 7.74 6.31 -1.77
C LEU A 6 6.49 6.94 -1.14
N LEU A 7 6.62 8.15 -0.60
CA LEU A 7 5.48 8.88 -0.04
C LEU A 7 4.45 9.19 -1.14
N ALA A 8 4.91 9.68 -2.28
CA ALA A 8 4.03 10.04 -3.40
C ALA A 8 3.26 8.83 -3.92
N TYR A 9 3.93 7.69 -4.11
CA TYR A 9 3.27 6.47 -4.61
C TYR A 9 2.31 5.88 -3.58
N SER A 10 2.63 5.94 -2.29
CA SER A 10 1.72 5.45 -1.26
C SER A 10 0.47 6.33 -1.13
N GLU A 11 0.62 7.63 -1.29
CA GLU A 11 -0.52 8.55 -1.37
C GLU A 11 -1.40 8.22 -2.57
N GLN A 12 -0.79 7.97 -3.72
CA GLN A 12 -1.51 7.56 -4.92
C GLN A 12 -2.25 6.25 -4.72
N LEU A 13 -1.62 5.27 -4.07
CA LEU A 13 -2.26 3.98 -3.78
C LEU A 13 -3.50 4.17 -2.91
N ALA A 14 -3.38 4.93 -1.82
CA ALA A 14 -4.51 5.18 -0.93
C ALA A 14 -5.66 5.89 -1.66
N THR A 15 -5.33 6.85 -2.52
CA THR A 15 -6.31 7.59 -3.32
C THR A 15 -6.99 6.67 -4.34
N ASP A 16 -6.20 5.92 -5.10
CA ASP A 16 -6.73 5.01 -6.14
C ASP A 16 -7.59 3.92 -5.51
N VAL A 17 -7.17 3.36 -4.38
CA VAL A 17 -7.94 2.32 -3.71
C VAL A 17 -9.23 2.88 -3.11
N GLU A 18 -9.22 4.12 -2.64
CA GLU A 18 -10.46 4.74 -2.16
C GLU A 18 -11.49 4.86 -3.29
N PHE A 19 -11.06 5.30 -4.47
CA PHE A 19 -11.95 5.34 -5.64
C PHE A 19 -12.42 3.94 -6.04
N LEU A 20 -11.53 2.95 -5.97
CA LEU A 20 -11.90 1.57 -6.26
C LEU A 20 -12.95 1.07 -5.26
N CYS A 21 -12.79 1.36 -3.98
CA CYS A 21 -13.76 0.99 -2.95
C CYS A 21 -15.15 1.56 -3.25
N GLN A 22 -15.21 2.83 -3.68
CA GLN A 22 -16.47 3.46 -4.04
C GLN A 22 -17.12 2.79 -5.26
N GLU A 23 -16.29 2.35 -6.21
CA GLU A 23 -16.73 1.69 -7.43
C GLU A 23 -17.30 0.29 -7.17
N VAL A 24 -16.66 -0.48 -6.30
CA VAL A 24 -17.01 -1.89 -6.09
C VAL A 24 -17.95 -2.15 -4.91
N LYS A 25 -18.28 -1.13 -4.14
CA LYS A 25 -19.08 -1.29 -2.91
C LYS A 25 -20.43 -1.97 -3.12
N SER A 26 -21.00 -1.85 -4.32
CA SER A 26 -22.31 -2.46 -4.63
C SER A 26 -22.20 -3.91 -5.08
N LYS A 27 -21.01 -4.40 -5.37
CA LYS A 27 -20.80 -5.76 -5.92
C LYS A 27 -19.76 -6.58 -5.18
N ALA A 28 -19.13 -6.03 -4.15
CA ALA A 28 -18.15 -6.73 -3.31
C ALA A 28 -18.69 -6.82 -1.87
N PRO A 29 -18.26 -7.86 -1.11
CA PRO A 29 -18.64 -7.95 0.29
C PRO A 29 -18.19 -6.71 1.07
N PHE A 30 -19.05 -6.19 1.91
CA PHE A 30 -18.79 -4.98 2.69
C PHE A 30 -17.48 -5.07 3.47
N ASP A 31 -17.25 -6.19 4.15
CA ASP A 31 -16.07 -6.36 4.98
C ASP A 31 -14.78 -6.40 4.17
N SER A 32 -14.82 -7.02 2.98
CA SER A 32 -13.65 -7.07 2.09
C SER A 32 -13.26 -5.68 1.62
N VAL A 33 -14.24 -4.86 1.24
CA VAL A 33 -14.01 -3.47 0.82
C VAL A 33 -13.43 -2.67 1.98
N ARG A 34 -13.98 -2.83 3.18
CA ARG A 34 -13.51 -2.17 4.40
C ARG A 34 -12.05 -2.52 4.70
N GLN A 35 -11.71 -3.81 4.60
CA GLN A 35 -10.34 -4.29 4.84
C GLN A 35 -9.35 -3.73 3.81
N MET A 36 -9.72 -3.71 2.54
CA MET A 36 -8.87 -3.14 1.49
C MET A 36 -8.63 -1.65 1.71
N ARG A 37 -9.68 -0.91 2.05
CA ARG A 37 -9.58 0.52 2.36
C ARG A 37 -8.64 0.74 3.54
N LYS A 38 -8.80 -0.03 4.60
CA LYS A 38 -7.99 0.08 5.81
C LYS A 38 -6.51 -0.21 5.52
N SER A 39 -6.21 -1.28 4.80
CA SER A 39 -4.82 -1.65 4.50
C SER A 39 -4.13 -0.60 3.64
N SER A 40 -4.79 -0.09 2.60
CA SER A 40 -4.19 0.89 1.70
C SER A 40 -3.92 2.23 2.40
N THR A 41 -4.82 2.69 3.26
CA THR A 41 -4.60 3.91 4.03
C THR A 41 -3.49 3.70 5.06
N SER A 42 -3.36 2.51 5.62
CA SER A 42 -2.30 2.17 6.57
C SER A 42 -0.92 2.19 5.90
N VAL A 43 -0.80 1.75 4.63
CA VAL A 43 0.45 1.88 3.86
C VAL A 43 0.88 3.34 3.83
N TYR A 44 0.00 4.21 3.40
CA TYR A 44 0.29 5.64 3.29
C TYR A 44 0.59 6.26 4.65
N ALA A 45 -0.24 6.00 5.65
CA ALA A 45 -0.08 6.58 6.99
C ALA A 45 1.27 6.19 7.62
N ASN A 46 1.67 4.93 7.51
CA ASN A 46 2.93 4.47 8.10
C ASN A 46 4.15 5.03 7.36
N ILE A 47 4.09 5.14 6.03
CA ILE A 47 5.18 5.76 5.26
C ILE A 47 5.29 7.25 5.62
N ARG A 48 4.15 7.94 5.73
CA ARG A 48 4.12 9.34 6.13
C ARG A 48 4.72 9.54 7.51
N GLU A 49 4.32 8.71 8.48
CA GLU A 49 4.86 8.77 9.84
C GLU A 49 6.36 8.44 9.89
N ALA A 50 6.83 7.52 9.06
CA ALA A 50 8.24 7.16 8.99
C ALA A 50 9.13 8.34 8.64
N ASN A 51 8.63 9.24 7.77
CA ASN A 51 9.38 10.43 7.36
C ASN A 51 9.55 11.45 8.49
N TYR A 52 8.76 11.32 9.55
CA TYR A 52 8.83 12.15 10.76
C TYR A 52 9.26 11.33 11.97
N GLY A 53 9.83 10.15 11.74
CA GLY A 53 10.29 9.26 12.78
C GLY A 53 11.43 9.85 13.60
N GLN A 54 11.49 9.48 14.88
CA GLN A 54 12.48 10.01 15.82
C GLN A 54 13.83 9.29 15.74
N SER A 55 13.87 8.11 15.11
CA SER A 55 15.10 7.31 15.00
C SER A 55 15.03 6.41 13.78
N ARG A 56 16.18 5.85 13.41
CA ARG A 56 16.25 4.85 12.32
C ARG A 56 15.44 3.61 12.67
N ALA A 57 15.48 3.19 13.93
CA ALA A 57 14.70 2.03 14.40
C ALA A 57 13.18 2.28 14.27
N ASP A 58 12.73 3.48 14.61
CA ASP A 58 11.33 3.86 14.46
C ASP A 58 10.92 3.89 12.98
N MET A 59 11.76 4.48 12.13
CA MET A 59 11.53 4.51 10.68
C MET A 59 11.42 3.10 10.11
N LEU A 60 12.35 2.21 10.49
CA LEU A 60 12.33 0.81 10.05
C LEU A 60 11.03 0.12 10.49
N SER A 61 10.61 0.31 11.74
CA SER A 61 9.38 -0.27 12.27
C SER A 61 8.16 0.16 11.43
N LYS A 62 8.06 1.46 11.12
CA LYS A 62 6.96 2.00 10.33
C LYS A 62 6.98 1.44 8.89
N PHE A 63 8.14 1.34 8.28
CA PHE A 63 8.27 0.78 6.93
C PHE A 63 7.92 -0.71 6.90
N GLU A 64 8.26 -1.46 7.94
CA GLU A 64 7.88 -2.88 8.04
C GLU A 64 6.37 -3.05 8.14
N ILE A 65 5.69 -2.20 8.91
CA ILE A 65 4.23 -2.21 8.98
C ILE A 65 3.64 -1.87 7.60
N ALA A 66 4.17 -0.84 6.95
CA ALA A 66 3.71 -0.44 5.62
C ALA A 66 3.87 -1.58 4.60
N LEU A 67 4.97 -2.32 4.66
CA LEU A 67 5.22 -3.46 3.77
C LEU A 67 4.18 -4.57 3.97
N LYS A 68 3.87 -4.90 5.21
CA LYS A 68 2.84 -5.87 5.56
C LYS A 68 1.47 -5.42 5.03
N GLU A 69 1.11 -4.16 5.22
CA GLU A 69 -0.18 -3.62 4.79
C GLU A 69 -0.26 -3.51 3.25
N CYS A 70 0.85 -3.23 2.59
CA CYS A 70 0.92 -3.22 1.13
C CYS A 70 0.64 -4.62 0.57
N ASN A 71 1.21 -5.64 1.19
CA ASN A 71 0.97 -7.02 0.81
C ASN A 71 -0.51 -7.41 1.02
N GLU A 72 -1.12 -6.96 2.10
CA GLU A 72 -2.54 -7.20 2.35
C GLU A 72 -3.42 -6.52 1.28
N THR A 73 -3.11 -5.27 0.94
CA THR A 73 -3.83 -4.54 -0.11
C THR A 73 -3.77 -5.28 -1.43
N GLU A 74 -2.58 -5.75 -1.81
CA GLU A 74 -2.39 -6.53 -3.04
C GLU A 74 -3.22 -7.82 -3.00
N GLY A 75 -3.30 -8.47 -1.85
CA GLY A 75 -4.10 -9.68 -1.67
C GLY A 75 -5.58 -9.45 -1.96
N TRP A 76 -6.16 -8.34 -1.49
CA TRP A 76 -7.55 -7.99 -1.79
C TRP A 76 -7.76 -7.72 -3.27
N ILE A 77 -6.82 -7.03 -3.91
CA ILE A 77 -6.88 -6.72 -5.35
C ILE A 77 -6.88 -8.02 -6.16
N ILE A 78 -6.01 -8.98 -5.80
CA ILE A 78 -5.95 -10.28 -6.45
C ILE A 78 -7.27 -11.03 -6.27
N LEU A 79 -7.82 -11.04 -5.07
CA LEU A 79 -9.08 -11.72 -4.78
C LEU A 79 -10.24 -11.12 -5.59
N PHE A 80 -10.30 -9.80 -5.68
CA PHE A 80 -11.36 -9.13 -6.44
C PHE A 80 -11.24 -9.43 -7.93
N PHE A 81 -10.04 -9.54 -8.46
CA PHE A 81 -9.83 -9.93 -9.85
C PHE A 81 -10.26 -11.40 -10.07
N ASN A 82 -9.82 -12.29 -9.19
CA ASN A 82 -10.12 -13.73 -9.32
C ASN A 82 -11.63 -14.03 -9.22
N THR A 83 -12.38 -13.18 -8.52
CA THR A 83 -13.82 -13.35 -8.36
C THR A 83 -14.64 -12.52 -9.35
N GLY A 84 -13.98 -11.85 -10.31
CA GLY A 84 -14.65 -11.10 -11.36
C GLY A 84 -15.22 -9.76 -10.93
N ILE A 85 -14.85 -9.26 -9.75
CA ILE A 85 -15.34 -7.95 -9.25
C ILE A 85 -14.67 -6.81 -10.00
N ILE A 86 -13.39 -6.96 -10.36
CA ILE A 86 -12.65 -5.97 -11.15
C ILE A 86 -12.12 -6.60 -12.43
N ASP A 87 -11.94 -5.78 -13.47
CA ASP A 87 -11.41 -6.24 -14.73
C ASP A 87 -9.87 -6.28 -14.72
N GLU A 88 -9.29 -6.81 -15.82
CA GLU A 88 -7.85 -6.97 -15.92
C GLU A 88 -7.10 -5.64 -15.89
N ALA A 89 -7.62 -4.60 -16.54
CA ALA A 89 -6.98 -3.29 -16.57
C ALA A 89 -6.91 -2.68 -15.16
N THR A 90 -8.01 -2.76 -14.41
CA THR A 90 -8.08 -2.29 -13.03
C THR A 90 -7.14 -3.09 -12.14
N PHE A 91 -7.12 -4.41 -12.30
CA PHE A 91 -6.22 -5.30 -11.57
C PHE A 91 -4.75 -4.92 -11.80
N LYS A 92 -4.34 -4.81 -13.06
CA LYS A 92 -2.94 -4.49 -13.40
C LYS A 92 -2.51 -3.13 -12.85
N LYS A 93 -3.38 -2.14 -12.99
CA LYS A 93 -3.08 -0.79 -12.48
C LYS A 93 -2.75 -0.82 -10.99
N HIS A 94 -3.61 -1.42 -10.19
CA HIS A 94 -3.45 -1.42 -8.73
C HIS A 94 -2.32 -2.36 -8.29
N ARG A 95 -2.24 -3.54 -8.90
CA ARG A 95 -1.17 -4.49 -8.59
C ARG A 95 0.20 -3.92 -8.90
N ASN A 96 0.34 -3.24 -10.04
CA ASN A 96 1.63 -2.68 -10.44
C ASN A 96 2.09 -1.59 -9.46
N LEU A 97 1.16 -0.77 -8.96
CA LEU A 97 1.49 0.24 -7.98
C LEU A 97 1.89 -0.40 -6.64
N CYS A 98 1.16 -1.41 -6.17
CA CYS A 98 1.55 -2.17 -4.98
C CYS A 98 2.94 -2.78 -5.14
N GLY A 99 3.24 -3.37 -6.30
CA GLY A 99 4.54 -3.97 -6.56
C GLY A 99 5.68 -2.96 -6.52
N ARG A 100 5.45 -1.78 -7.06
CA ARG A 100 6.45 -0.70 -7.01
C ARG A 100 6.73 -0.27 -5.58
N ILE A 101 5.67 -0.03 -4.80
CA ILE A 101 5.79 0.37 -3.39
C ILE A 101 6.50 -0.72 -2.60
N ARG A 102 6.12 -1.98 -2.80
CA ARG A 102 6.73 -3.12 -2.12
C ARG A 102 8.23 -3.19 -2.37
N ARG A 103 8.67 -3.06 -3.63
CA ARG A 103 10.10 -3.09 -3.96
C ARG A 103 10.86 -1.96 -3.29
N MET A 104 10.29 -0.76 -3.27
CA MET A 104 10.90 0.40 -2.61
C MET A 104 10.99 0.21 -1.10
N LEU A 105 9.94 -0.33 -0.49
CA LEU A 105 9.92 -0.62 0.95
C LEU A 105 10.95 -1.67 1.33
N ILE A 106 11.05 -2.75 0.54
CA ILE A 106 12.05 -3.80 0.78
C ILE A 106 13.45 -3.21 0.75
N ALA A 107 13.75 -2.39 -0.27
CA ALA A 107 15.06 -1.74 -0.40
C ALA A 107 15.34 -0.80 0.77
N SER A 108 14.36 0.00 1.17
CA SER A 108 14.49 0.94 2.28
C SER A 108 14.71 0.22 3.61
N CYS A 109 13.97 -0.86 3.87
CA CYS A 109 14.16 -1.66 5.08
C CYS A 109 15.54 -2.30 5.12
N LYS A 110 16.01 -2.81 3.99
CA LYS A 110 17.35 -3.41 3.89
C LYS A 110 18.44 -2.39 4.24
N THR A 111 18.33 -1.18 3.68
CA THR A 111 19.27 -0.11 3.96
C THR A 111 19.26 0.28 5.45
N LEU A 112 18.07 0.41 6.03
CA LEU A 112 17.95 0.78 7.44
C LEU A 112 18.52 -0.29 8.37
N ARG A 113 18.29 -1.57 8.07
CA ARG A 113 18.85 -2.67 8.86
C ARG A 113 20.37 -2.71 8.80
N ALA A 114 20.95 -2.41 7.66
CA ALA A 114 22.40 -2.43 7.48
C ALA A 114 23.11 -1.35 8.27
N ASN A 115 22.41 -0.26 8.63
CA ASN A 115 22.97 0.92 9.30
C ASN A 115 22.57 1.07 10.75
N VAL A 116 21.92 0.05 11.31
CA VAL A 116 21.49 0.09 12.72
C VAL A 116 22.52 -0.54 13.65
#